data_a1fe758323d86b5eecc905e0d3000907
#
_entry.id   a1fe758323d86b5eecc905e0d3000907
#
_cell.length_a   1.000
_cell.length_b   1.000
_cell.length_c   1.000
_cell.angle_alpha   90.00
_cell.angle_beta   90.00
_cell.angle_gamma   90.00
#
_symmetry.space_group_name_H-M   'P 1'
#
loop_
_entity.id
_entity.type
_entity.pdbx_description
1 polymer ?
#
loop_
_entity_poly.entity_id
_entity_poly.type
_entity_poly.pdbx_seq_one_letter_code
_entity_poly.pdbx_strand_id
1 'polypeptide(L)'
;MLRTTALLTASAVVVSGWASAAEDAGLLAQMRPGTETVDRPSAQPLAPPGFLPQKPAEVFTLPPLRLEPREADRAAGSRMEIKSYLFEGNTVVSSEELQRIAAPYAGRIVSASELEDLRHRLTRLYIERGYINSGALIPEGALANGVLRILIVEGRLQEIRLKGMERLRGEYVRGRLAKGAAPLNVNALQENFQLLLADPLFLKMDARLLPGSETGRAILDVDVTRARPYQFSVFANNYRPPSIGADALGASGWVRNLSGLGDLLDASFQDSAQTKGGARYGLGWSLPVTSRGTQLQLRFDRGRSSVVEEPLKVVEIKSTLDNREVGISHPLIEDLRRKLSLGLTYARRENRTTLLGEPFSFIPGEPSGYTRLSVWRFWQDYVQRLEQQVLALRSTFSFGRNNIEQIAAAPGAQPAPDFLVWLGQAQYARRVSDSGAQFLLRADIQWAHDRLLPLERMAVGGVNTVRGYRENFMVRDSGYRASIEYQHPLLAGSDDRHVLTLAPFVDYGSARNIGEARDRIYSAGVGLLWRWQRVSANLYAAKRFVTPPTPAQTTLQDRGIHLEIRYDVF
;
A
#
# COMPACT_ATOMS: atom_id res chain seq x y z
N MET A 1 -41.23 -7.43 -42.49
CA MET A 1 -39.84 -7.79 -42.75
C MET A 1 -38.98 -6.58 -42.53
N LEU A 2 -38.40 -6.44 -41.39
CA LEU A 2 -37.25 -5.55 -41.14
C LEU A 2 -36.56 -6.08 -39.88
N ARG A 3 -35.44 -6.74 -40.07
CA ARG A 3 -34.53 -7.16 -39.00
C ARG A 3 -33.74 -5.94 -38.58
N THR A 4 -33.94 -5.45 -37.38
CA THR A 4 -33.07 -4.45 -36.77
C THR A 4 -31.95 -5.15 -36.03
N THR A 5 -30.79 -5.19 -36.65
CA THR A 5 -29.51 -5.59 -36.02
C THR A 5 -29.08 -4.45 -35.13
N ALA A 6 -29.18 -4.60 -33.82
CA ALA A 6 -28.60 -3.68 -32.88
C ALA A 6 -27.08 -3.95 -32.79
N LEU A 7 -26.29 -3.11 -33.44
CA LEU A 7 -24.86 -3.00 -33.23
C LEU A 7 -24.66 -2.36 -31.86
N LEU A 8 -24.17 -3.14 -30.90
CA LEU A 8 -23.54 -2.62 -29.69
C LEU A 8 -22.19 -2.01 -30.08
N THR A 9 -22.14 -0.72 -30.30
CA THR A 9 -20.89 0.05 -30.36
C THR A 9 -20.34 0.17 -28.93
N ALA A 10 -19.40 -0.69 -28.58
CA ALA A 10 -18.57 -0.55 -27.39
C ALA A 10 -17.60 0.62 -27.62
N SER A 11 -17.86 1.74 -27.00
CA SER A 11 -16.96 2.89 -27.00
C SER A 11 -16.01 2.79 -25.81
N ALA A 12 -14.80 2.81 -26.10
CA ALA A 12 -13.60 2.61 -25.34
C ALA A 12 -13.03 3.85 -24.72
N VAL A 13 -12.22 3.74 -23.70
CA VAL A 13 -11.34 4.80 -23.29
C VAL A 13 -10.34 4.54 -22.17
N VAL A 14 -9.29 5.17 -22.12
CA VAL A 14 -7.94 5.01 -21.72
C VAL A 14 -7.39 5.91 -20.60
N VAL A 15 -6.25 5.49 -20.21
CA VAL A 15 -5.32 5.72 -19.13
C VAL A 15 -4.39 6.93 -19.33
N SER A 16 -4.42 7.88 -18.45
CA SER A 16 -3.31 8.58 -17.85
C SER A 16 -3.78 9.16 -16.50
N GLY A 17 -3.68 8.54 -15.49
CA GLY A 17 -4.08 8.87 -14.11
C GLY A 17 -3.67 7.75 -13.18
N TRP A 18 -2.74 6.92 -13.67
CA TRP A 18 -2.32 5.72 -12.97
C TRP A 18 -1.52 6.01 -11.70
N ALA A 19 -0.98 7.21 -11.54
CA ALA A 19 -0.31 7.57 -10.29
C ALA A 19 -1.31 7.79 -9.14
N SER A 20 -2.39 8.57 -9.36
CA SER A 20 -3.42 8.78 -8.33
C SER A 20 -4.42 7.62 -8.24
N ALA A 21 -4.76 7.00 -9.38
CA ALA A 21 -5.67 5.85 -9.41
C ALA A 21 -5.03 4.56 -8.89
N ALA A 22 -3.70 4.42 -8.93
CA ALA A 22 -3.01 3.27 -8.33
C ALA A 22 -2.94 3.39 -6.81
N GLU A 23 -2.86 4.60 -6.25
CA GLU A 23 -2.94 4.82 -4.81
C GLU A 23 -4.35 4.62 -4.29
N ASP A 24 -5.36 5.13 -5.00
CA ASP A 24 -6.77 4.83 -4.73
C ASP A 24 -7.10 3.35 -5.01
N ALA A 25 -6.51 2.72 -6.02
CA ALA A 25 -6.65 1.28 -6.25
C ALA A 25 -5.95 0.44 -5.18
N GLY A 26 -4.87 0.93 -4.56
CA GLY A 26 -4.21 0.31 -3.41
C GLY A 26 -5.12 0.27 -2.18
N LEU A 27 -5.76 1.39 -1.87
CA LEU A 27 -6.76 1.49 -0.80
C LEU A 27 -8.06 0.75 -1.16
N LEU A 28 -8.53 0.89 -2.40
CA LEU A 28 -9.71 0.19 -2.90
C LEU A 28 -9.51 -1.33 -3.01
N ALA A 29 -8.27 -1.81 -3.19
CA ALA A 29 -7.98 -3.24 -3.15
C ALA A 29 -7.97 -3.80 -1.72
N GLN A 30 -7.62 -2.99 -0.70
CA GLN A 30 -7.88 -3.33 0.70
C GLN A 30 -9.37 -3.31 1.05
N MET A 31 -10.17 -2.55 0.29
CA MET A 31 -11.61 -2.38 0.46
C MET A 31 -12.44 -3.16 -0.55
N ARG A 32 -11.83 -4.01 -1.41
CA ARG A 32 -12.61 -4.80 -2.37
C ARG A 32 -13.57 -5.73 -1.64
N PRO A 33 -14.87 -5.41 -1.63
CA PRO A 33 -15.89 -6.36 -1.27
C PRO A 33 -15.94 -7.39 -2.38
N GLY A 34 -15.71 -8.63 -2.13
CA GLY A 34 -15.81 -9.61 -3.20
C GLY A 34 -15.07 -10.91 -2.94
N THR A 35 -14.29 -10.97 -1.88
CA THR A 35 -13.67 -12.23 -1.47
C THR A 35 -14.47 -12.85 -0.35
N GLU A 36 -15.73 -13.02 -0.63
CA GLU A 36 -16.68 -13.34 0.37
C GLU A 36 -16.89 -14.76 0.58
N THR A 37 -17.11 -14.97 1.70
CA THR A 37 -17.67 -15.99 2.49
C THR A 37 -16.81 -16.29 3.67
N VAL A 38 -15.54 -16.01 3.57
CA VAL A 38 -14.63 -16.11 4.70
C VAL A 38 -13.47 -15.16 4.41
N ASP A 39 -13.19 -14.24 5.32
CA ASP A 39 -11.93 -13.49 5.33
C ASP A 39 -10.76 -14.42 5.57
N ARG A 40 -10.42 -15.20 4.56
CA ARG A 40 -9.20 -15.98 4.60
C ARG A 40 -8.02 -15.07 4.32
N PRO A 41 -6.91 -15.18 5.03
CA PRO A 41 -5.70 -14.41 4.74
C PRO A 41 -5.27 -14.54 3.28
N SER A 42 -5.39 -15.75 2.71
CA SER A 42 -5.07 -16.02 1.31
C SER A 42 -6.05 -15.43 0.30
N ALA A 43 -7.24 -15.02 0.72
CA ALA A 43 -8.23 -14.42 -0.17
C ALA A 43 -8.01 -12.92 -0.40
N GLN A 44 -7.19 -12.27 0.43
CA GLN A 44 -6.85 -10.86 0.26
C GLN A 44 -5.66 -10.72 -0.71
N PRO A 45 -5.89 -10.27 -1.96
CA PRO A 45 -4.78 -10.01 -2.87
C PRO A 45 -3.95 -8.83 -2.34
N LEU A 46 -2.63 -8.89 -2.53
CA LEU A 46 -1.81 -7.70 -2.39
C LEU A 46 -2.32 -6.63 -3.35
N ALA A 47 -2.46 -5.40 -2.86
CA ALA A 47 -2.74 -4.28 -3.73
C ALA A 47 -1.53 -4.02 -4.65
N PRO A 48 -1.73 -3.84 -5.98
CA PRO A 48 -0.64 -3.43 -6.83
C PRO A 48 -0.15 -2.04 -6.40
N PRO A 49 1.10 -1.90 -5.95
CA PRO A 49 1.63 -0.60 -5.64
C PRO A 49 1.81 0.23 -6.91
N GLY A 50 1.64 1.55 -6.81
CA GLY A 50 1.88 2.46 -7.92
C GLY A 50 3.35 2.48 -8.35
N PHE A 51 3.60 2.79 -9.63
CA PHE A 51 4.94 3.03 -10.15
C PHE A 51 5.52 4.33 -9.57
N LEU A 52 6.85 4.47 -9.60
CA LEU A 52 7.48 5.74 -9.31
C LEU A 52 7.08 6.76 -10.39
N PRO A 53 6.74 8.01 -10.05
CA PRO A 53 6.48 9.06 -11.04
C PRO A 53 7.69 9.28 -11.96
N GLN A 54 7.47 9.39 -13.27
CA GLN A 54 8.54 9.59 -14.25
C GLN A 54 9.22 10.96 -14.13
N LYS A 55 8.52 11.96 -13.60
CA LYS A 55 9.08 13.27 -13.25
C LYS A 55 8.69 13.59 -11.82
N PRO A 56 9.66 13.85 -10.92
CA PRO A 56 9.34 14.47 -9.65
C PRO A 56 8.60 15.79 -9.95
N ALA A 57 7.47 16.02 -9.33
CA ALA A 57 6.83 17.33 -9.42
C ALA A 57 7.85 18.38 -8.97
N GLU A 58 8.05 19.47 -9.75
CA GLU A 58 8.83 20.63 -9.32
C GLU A 58 8.02 21.37 -8.23
N VAL A 59 8.08 20.85 -7.04
CA VAL A 59 7.20 21.25 -5.92
C VAL A 59 7.96 22.06 -4.87
N PHE A 60 9.25 22.28 -5.10
CA PHE A 60 10.11 22.90 -4.11
C PHE A 60 10.91 24.05 -4.74
N THR A 61 10.55 25.28 -4.36
CA THR A 61 11.28 26.47 -4.79
C THR A 61 12.38 26.79 -3.78
N LEU A 62 13.62 26.62 -4.18
CA LEU A 62 14.78 27.08 -3.42
C LEU A 62 15.00 28.57 -3.67
N PRO A 63 15.35 29.36 -2.64
CA PRO A 63 15.79 30.72 -2.85
C PRO A 63 17.09 30.70 -3.68
N PRO A 64 17.30 31.68 -4.57
CA PRO A 64 18.58 31.79 -5.26
C PRO A 64 19.69 31.93 -4.22
N LEU A 65 20.71 31.09 -4.32
CA LEU A 65 21.90 31.16 -3.50
C LEU A 65 22.62 32.51 -3.82
N ARG A 66 22.32 33.55 -3.09
CA ARG A 66 23.11 34.78 -3.12
C ARG A 66 24.31 34.60 -2.20
N LEU A 67 25.41 34.15 -2.77
CA LEU A 67 26.72 34.35 -2.18
C LEU A 67 27.04 35.83 -2.39
N GLU A 68 26.60 36.71 -1.48
CA GLU A 68 26.99 38.13 -1.57
C GLU A 68 28.49 38.21 -1.34
N PRO A 69 29.24 38.81 -2.29
CA PRO A 69 30.62 39.16 -2.04
C PRO A 69 30.58 40.26 -0.98
N ARG A 70 30.85 39.93 0.27
CA ARG A 70 31.05 40.93 1.30
C ARG A 70 32.32 41.65 0.94
N GLU A 71 32.22 42.97 0.81
CA GLU A 71 33.28 43.92 0.45
C GLU A 71 34.69 43.45 0.84
N ALA A 72 35.36 42.74 -0.09
CA ALA A 72 36.77 42.36 0.04
C ALA A 72 37.73 43.59 -0.06
N ASP A 73 37.18 44.77 -0.33
CA ASP A 73 37.94 45.99 -0.62
C ASP A 73 38.54 46.68 0.62
N ARG A 74 38.20 46.26 1.86
CA ARG A 74 38.74 46.90 3.04
C ARG A 74 39.93 46.18 3.69
N ALA A 75 40.30 44.97 3.25
CA ALA A 75 41.39 44.18 3.84
C ALA A 75 42.53 43.86 2.86
N ALA A 76 42.72 44.61 1.79
CA ALA A 76 43.71 44.36 0.73
C ALA A 76 45.20 44.42 1.16
N GLY A 77 45.50 44.25 2.44
CA GLY A 77 46.89 44.28 2.95
C GLY A 77 47.19 43.38 4.12
N SER A 78 46.17 42.77 4.78
CA SER A 78 46.41 41.93 5.97
C SER A 78 46.97 40.57 5.56
N ARG A 79 48.18 40.26 5.95
CA ARG A 79 48.81 38.94 5.83
C ARG A 79 48.93 38.33 7.23
N MET A 80 48.54 37.08 7.41
CA MET A 80 48.55 36.38 8.69
C MET A 80 49.29 35.06 8.55
N GLU A 81 50.17 34.76 9.50
CA GLU A 81 50.82 33.46 9.61
C GLU A 81 49.88 32.48 10.28
N ILE A 82 49.47 31.43 9.58
CA ILE A 82 48.57 30.41 10.07
C ILE A 82 49.30 29.07 10.12
N LYS A 83 49.51 28.55 11.34
CA LYS A 83 50.17 27.26 11.57
C LYS A 83 49.19 26.09 11.41
N SER A 84 47.98 26.26 11.94
CA SER A 84 46.94 25.21 11.88
C SER A 84 45.54 25.81 11.95
N TYR A 85 44.55 24.97 11.65
CA TYR A 85 43.13 25.30 11.67
C TYR A 85 42.40 24.49 12.74
N LEU A 86 41.48 25.12 13.48
CA LEU A 86 40.57 24.50 14.40
C LEU A 86 39.14 24.69 13.88
N PHE A 87 38.43 23.58 13.64
CA PHE A 87 37.04 23.60 13.20
C PHE A 87 36.11 23.33 14.38
N GLU A 88 35.10 24.16 14.54
CA GLU A 88 34.07 24.04 15.58
C GLU A 88 32.66 24.04 14.95
N GLY A 89 31.74 23.25 15.51
CA GLY A 89 30.33 23.21 15.08
C GLY A 89 30.01 22.28 13.92
N ASN A 90 31.00 21.57 13.36
CA ASN A 90 30.80 20.58 12.33
C ASN A 90 30.36 19.23 12.93
N THR A 91 29.20 18.70 12.48
CA THR A 91 28.68 17.38 12.89
C THR A 91 28.48 16.43 11.73
N VAL A 92 28.24 16.95 10.52
CA VAL A 92 27.96 16.14 9.32
C VAL A 92 29.15 15.99 8.38
N VAL A 93 30.16 16.83 8.55
CA VAL A 93 31.46 16.71 7.85
C VAL A 93 32.54 16.55 8.92
N SER A 94 33.42 15.56 8.76
CA SER A 94 34.46 15.32 9.75
C SER A 94 35.53 16.42 9.74
N SER A 95 36.15 16.67 10.91
CA SER A 95 37.24 17.65 11.01
C SER A 95 38.44 17.29 10.13
N GLU A 96 38.73 15.99 9.91
CA GLU A 96 39.81 15.52 9.05
C GLU A 96 39.56 15.90 7.59
N GLU A 97 38.30 15.88 7.16
CA GLU A 97 37.95 16.28 5.79
C GLU A 97 38.04 17.78 5.59
N LEU A 98 37.60 18.57 6.57
CA LEU A 98 37.76 20.03 6.58
C LEU A 98 39.24 20.42 6.59
N GLN A 99 40.06 19.71 7.40
CA GLN A 99 41.53 19.91 7.46
C GLN A 99 42.18 19.61 6.10
N ARG A 100 41.76 18.58 5.37
CA ARG A 100 42.29 18.30 4.03
C ARG A 100 42.06 19.46 3.05
N ILE A 101 40.95 20.17 3.14
CA ILE A 101 40.64 21.35 2.32
C ILE A 101 41.50 22.53 2.77
N ALA A 102 41.74 22.69 4.09
CA ALA A 102 42.54 23.78 4.65
C ALA A 102 44.06 23.55 4.55
N ALA A 103 44.53 22.32 4.35
CA ALA A 103 45.95 21.96 4.30
C ALA A 103 46.80 22.83 3.37
N PRO A 104 46.37 23.22 2.14
CA PRO A 104 47.17 24.09 1.27
C PRO A 104 47.40 25.50 1.84
N TYR A 105 46.63 25.88 2.84
CA TYR A 105 46.71 27.21 3.47
C TYR A 105 47.42 27.18 4.86
N ALA A 106 47.82 26.02 5.36
CA ALA A 106 48.49 25.85 6.63
C ALA A 106 50.03 25.98 6.52
N GLY A 107 50.68 26.42 7.58
CA GLY A 107 52.15 26.53 7.70
C GLY A 107 52.78 27.67 6.87
N ARG A 108 51.96 28.64 6.41
CA ARG A 108 52.43 29.76 5.62
C ARG A 108 51.70 31.06 5.94
N ILE A 109 52.20 32.14 5.36
CA ILE A 109 51.54 33.44 5.42
C ILE A 109 50.38 33.42 4.39
N VAL A 110 49.19 33.72 4.83
CA VAL A 110 47.95 33.70 4.07
C VAL A 110 47.35 35.10 4.00
N SER A 111 46.91 35.51 2.81
CA SER A 111 46.21 36.79 2.63
C SER A 111 44.75 36.72 2.98
N ALA A 112 44.09 37.82 3.17
CA ALA A 112 42.63 37.88 3.46
C ALA A 112 41.82 37.28 2.28
N SER A 113 42.27 37.46 1.01
CA SER A 113 41.62 36.87 -0.15
C SER A 113 41.72 35.34 -0.18
N GLU A 114 42.86 34.79 0.24
CA GLU A 114 43.04 33.33 0.33
C GLU A 114 42.21 32.72 1.45
N LEU A 115 42.04 33.43 2.58
CA LEU A 115 41.13 33.01 3.64
C LEU A 115 39.67 33.01 3.18
N GLU A 116 39.28 34.00 2.40
CA GLU A 116 37.95 34.06 1.82
C GLU A 116 37.74 32.91 0.80
N ASP A 117 38.74 32.57 -0.02
CA ASP A 117 38.70 31.40 -0.90
C ASP A 117 38.54 30.11 -0.09
N LEU A 118 39.31 29.94 1.00
CA LEU A 118 39.16 28.80 1.89
C LEU A 118 37.74 28.74 2.48
N ARG A 119 37.21 29.86 2.99
CA ARG A 119 35.85 29.94 3.51
C ARG A 119 34.80 29.53 2.48
N HIS A 120 34.95 30.01 1.25
CA HIS A 120 34.10 29.66 0.13
C HIS A 120 34.16 28.15 -0.22
N ARG A 121 35.35 27.56 -0.23
CA ARG A 121 35.54 26.11 -0.49
C ARG A 121 34.89 25.25 0.58
N LEU A 122 35.05 25.61 1.85
CA LEU A 122 34.42 24.92 2.97
C LEU A 122 32.89 25.04 2.90
N THR A 123 32.36 26.23 2.61
CA THR A 123 30.93 26.46 2.43
C THR A 123 30.38 25.67 1.24
N ARG A 124 31.11 25.65 0.12
CA ARG A 124 30.74 24.90 -1.09
C ARG A 124 30.61 23.40 -0.84
N LEU A 125 31.53 22.82 -0.05
CA LEU A 125 31.44 21.40 0.34
C LEU A 125 30.10 21.06 1.01
N TYR A 126 29.61 21.93 1.91
CA TYR A 126 28.31 21.75 2.57
C TYR A 126 27.16 21.89 1.58
N ILE A 127 27.20 22.90 0.70
CA ILE A 127 26.17 23.13 -0.32
C ILE A 127 26.06 21.96 -1.30
N GLU A 128 27.20 21.45 -1.80
CA GLU A 128 27.24 20.29 -2.73
C GLU A 128 26.67 19.01 -2.10
N ARG A 129 26.70 18.90 -0.77
CA ARG A 129 26.10 17.80 -0.01
C ARG A 129 24.62 18.03 0.36
N GLY A 130 24.03 19.14 -0.09
CA GLY A 130 22.65 19.48 0.16
C GLY A 130 22.41 20.31 1.45
N TYR A 131 23.46 20.72 2.17
CA TYR A 131 23.33 21.57 3.36
C TYR A 131 23.39 23.06 2.99
N ILE A 132 22.36 23.52 2.25
CA ILE A 132 22.36 24.80 1.53
C ILE A 132 22.37 26.05 2.39
N ASN A 133 21.99 25.98 3.65
CA ASN A 133 22.05 27.08 4.63
C ASN A 133 23.15 26.88 5.68
N SER A 134 24.13 26.02 5.37
CA SER A 134 25.31 25.77 6.20
C SER A 134 26.55 26.40 5.55
N GLY A 135 27.51 26.79 6.35
CA GLY A 135 28.75 27.36 5.84
C GLY A 135 29.79 27.65 6.91
N ALA A 136 30.96 28.03 6.45
CA ALA A 136 32.09 28.43 7.30
C ALA A 136 32.04 29.95 7.59
N LEU A 137 32.28 30.31 8.82
CA LEU A 137 32.48 31.69 9.29
C LEU A 137 33.84 31.82 9.94
N ILE A 138 34.53 32.93 9.72
CA ILE A 138 35.74 33.30 10.40
C ILE A 138 35.39 34.46 11.35
N PRO A 139 35.24 34.22 12.65
CA PRO A 139 34.92 35.28 13.63
C PRO A 139 36.03 36.31 13.72
N GLU A 140 35.69 37.52 14.16
CA GLU A 140 36.70 38.51 14.52
C GLU A 140 37.54 37.98 15.67
N GLY A 141 38.90 38.18 15.60
CA GLY A 141 39.81 37.65 16.58
C GLY A 141 39.99 36.12 16.56
N ALA A 142 39.62 35.46 15.48
CA ALA A 142 39.71 34.00 15.36
C ALA A 142 41.14 33.43 15.36
N LEU A 143 42.16 34.26 15.12
CA LEU A 143 43.56 33.84 15.09
C LEU A 143 44.19 34.03 16.49
N ALA A 144 44.60 32.93 17.10
CA ALA A 144 45.34 32.94 18.37
C ALA A 144 46.52 31.97 18.30
N ASN A 145 47.73 32.47 18.66
CA ASN A 145 48.97 31.66 18.67
C ASN A 145 49.26 30.90 17.36
N GLY A 146 48.85 31.46 16.20
CA GLY A 146 49.00 30.82 14.90
C GLY A 146 47.94 29.77 14.59
N VAL A 147 46.94 29.55 15.45
CA VAL A 147 45.79 28.67 15.21
C VAL A 147 44.59 29.52 14.78
N LEU A 148 44.08 29.30 13.56
CA LEU A 148 42.87 29.97 13.08
C LEU A 148 41.64 29.12 13.39
N ARG A 149 40.73 29.68 14.18
CA ARG A 149 39.43 29.08 14.47
C ARG A 149 38.44 29.39 13.39
N ILE A 150 37.88 28.35 12.75
CA ILE A 150 36.81 28.45 11.78
C ILE A 150 35.55 27.85 12.39
N LEU A 151 34.50 28.66 12.49
CA LEU A 151 33.19 28.22 12.98
C LEU A 151 32.37 27.70 11.80
N ILE A 152 31.94 26.45 11.87
CA ILE A 152 31.00 25.88 10.94
C ILE A 152 29.59 26.07 11.49
N VAL A 153 28.78 26.81 10.77
CA VAL A 153 27.35 26.95 11.07
C VAL A 153 26.58 25.91 10.25
N GLU A 154 26.12 24.86 10.91
CA GLU A 154 25.25 23.87 10.29
C GLU A 154 23.80 24.31 10.43
N GLY A 155 23.21 24.58 9.27
CA GLY A 155 21.87 25.16 9.16
C GLY A 155 20.76 24.26 9.68
N ARG A 156 19.68 24.87 10.21
CA ARG A 156 18.53 24.15 10.78
C ARG A 156 17.23 24.83 10.39
N LEU A 157 16.14 24.06 10.32
CA LEU A 157 14.80 24.66 10.26
C LEU A 157 14.46 25.32 11.59
N GLN A 158 14.10 26.60 11.54
CA GLN A 158 13.58 27.36 12.67
C GLN A 158 12.09 27.07 12.87
N GLU A 159 11.34 27.02 11.79
CA GLU A 159 9.89 26.86 11.80
C GLU A 159 9.40 26.19 10.52
N ILE A 160 8.33 25.41 10.62
CA ILE A 160 7.52 24.92 9.48
C ILE A 160 6.14 25.57 9.58
N ARG A 161 5.85 26.52 8.70
CA ARG A 161 4.57 27.20 8.59
C ARG A 161 3.67 26.41 7.67
N LEU A 162 2.46 26.11 8.12
CA LEU A 162 1.49 25.30 7.38
C LEU A 162 0.22 26.12 7.14
N LYS A 163 -0.27 26.10 5.90
CA LYS A 163 -1.54 26.69 5.48
C LYS A 163 -2.40 25.63 4.81
N GLY A 164 -3.72 25.78 4.78
CA GLY A 164 -4.64 24.86 4.10
C GLY A 164 -4.84 23.51 4.79
N MET A 165 -4.46 23.37 6.07
CA MET A 165 -4.53 22.11 6.81
C MET A 165 -5.94 21.66 7.17
N GLU A 166 -6.94 22.56 7.14
CA GLU A 166 -8.31 22.29 7.55
C GLU A 166 -8.38 21.62 8.94
N ARG A 167 -8.96 20.43 9.04
CA ARG A 167 -9.05 19.65 10.28
C ARG A 167 -7.81 18.81 10.59
N LEU A 168 -6.86 18.66 9.65
CA LEU A 168 -5.65 17.86 9.87
C LEU A 168 -4.70 18.58 10.83
N ARG A 169 -4.27 17.91 11.88
CA ARG A 169 -3.33 18.48 12.84
C ARG A 169 -1.97 18.74 12.19
N GLY A 170 -1.41 19.93 12.43
CA GLY A 170 -0.12 20.33 11.84
C GLY A 170 1.04 19.38 12.17
N GLU A 171 1.00 18.72 13.31
CA GLU A 171 2.00 17.73 13.73
C GLU A 171 2.11 16.53 12.78
N TYR A 172 1.03 16.20 12.08
CA TYR A 172 1.04 15.16 11.05
C TYR A 172 2.05 15.47 9.93
N VAL A 173 2.08 16.71 9.47
CA VAL A 173 3.00 17.19 8.43
C VAL A 173 4.36 17.54 9.02
N ARG A 174 4.40 18.34 10.11
CA ARG A 174 5.66 18.76 10.73
C ARG A 174 6.53 17.58 11.12
N GLY A 175 5.96 16.58 11.78
CA GLY A 175 6.71 15.42 12.25
C GLY A 175 7.31 14.58 11.11
N ARG A 176 6.68 14.57 9.92
CA ARG A 176 7.21 13.88 8.74
C ARG A 176 8.27 14.70 8.00
N LEU A 177 8.09 16.02 7.92
CA LEU A 177 9.06 16.92 7.30
C LEU A 177 10.29 17.17 8.17
N ALA A 178 10.17 17.06 9.50
CA ALA A 178 11.28 17.29 10.42
C ALA A 178 12.44 16.28 10.27
N LYS A 179 12.22 15.16 9.61
CA LYS A 179 13.25 14.19 9.27
C LYS A 179 14.26 14.82 8.28
N GLY A 180 15.52 14.99 8.69
CA GLY A 180 16.53 15.72 7.90
C GLY A 180 16.51 17.25 8.06
N ALA A 181 15.81 17.78 9.06
CA ALA A 181 15.72 19.22 9.34
C ALA A 181 16.84 19.76 10.25
N ALA A 182 17.63 18.90 10.88
CA ALA A 182 18.69 19.29 11.82
C ALA A 182 19.89 18.34 11.78
N PRO A 183 20.97 18.69 11.08
CA PRO A 183 21.14 19.84 10.18
C PRO A 183 20.25 19.76 8.94
N LEU A 184 19.87 20.92 8.41
CA LEU A 184 18.97 21.00 7.25
C LEU A 184 19.67 20.49 5.98
N ASN A 185 19.20 19.33 5.50
CA ASN A 185 19.59 18.78 4.21
C ASN A 185 18.40 18.87 3.23
N VAL A 186 18.59 19.63 2.17
CA VAL A 186 17.52 19.90 1.18
C VAL A 186 17.09 18.64 0.44
N ASN A 187 18.02 17.70 0.17
CA ASN A 187 17.70 16.46 -0.55
C ASN A 187 16.78 15.57 0.32
N ALA A 188 17.11 15.42 1.60
CA ALA A 188 16.28 14.69 2.57
C ALA A 188 14.92 15.37 2.78
N LEU A 189 14.90 16.71 2.86
CA LEU A 189 13.65 17.46 2.97
C LEU A 189 12.77 17.29 1.73
N GLN A 190 13.35 17.33 0.54
CA GLN A 190 12.64 17.13 -0.73
C GLN A 190 12.08 15.70 -0.84
N GLU A 191 12.85 14.70 -0.43
CA GLU A 191 12.37 13.31 -0.38
C GLU A 191 11.17 13.15 0.57
N ASN A 192 11.26 13.68 1.79
CA ASN A 192 10.16 13.64 2.75
C ASN A 192 8.92 14.39 2.25
N PHE A 193 9.13 15.49 1.53
CA PHE A 193 8.06 16.25 0.92
C PHE A 193 7.36 15.45 -0.19
N GLN A 194 8.12 14.77 -1.04
CA GLN A 194 7.56 13.90 -2.07
C GLN A 194 6.82 12.68 -1.48
N LEU A 195 7.33 12.10 -0.39
CA LEU A 195 6.63 11.05 0.36
C LEU A 195 5.29 11.54 0.92
N LEU A 196 5.25 12.77 1.44
CA LEU A 196 4.01 13.39 1.90
C LEU A 196 3.05 13.69 0.75
N LEU A 197 3.56 14.16 -0.40
CA LEU A 197 2.74 14.42 -1.57
C LEU A 197 2.09 13.13 -2.13
N ALA A 198 2.75 11.99 -1.93
CA ALA A 198 2.19 10.68 -2.25
C ALA A 198 1.14 10.18 -1.22
N ASP A 199 0.93 10.88 -0.12
CA ASP A 199 -0.09 10.55 0.87
C ASP A 199 -1.48 10.94 0.36
N PRO A 200 -2.47 10.00 0.33
CA PRO A 200 -3.81 10.28 -0.18
C PRO A 200 -4.60 11.37 0.57
N LEU A 201 -4.06 11.90 1.65
CA LEU A 201 -4.62 13.06 2.35
C LEU A 201 -4.41 14.38 1.58
N PHE A 202 -3.48 14.43 0.65
CA PHE A 202 -3.09 15.64 -0.06
C PHE A 202 -3.37 15.54 -1.56
N LEU A 203 -3.99 16.57 -2.12
CA LEU A 203 -4.15 16.74 -3.55
C LEU A 203 -2.94 17.45 -4.15
N LYS A 204 -2.47 18.49 -3.44
CA LYS A 204 -1.34 19.33 -3.84
C LYS A 204 -0.65 19.90 -2.60
N MET A 205 0.66 20.03 -2.70
CA MET A 205 1.47 20.72 -1.71
C MET A 205 2.53 21.57 -2.44
N ASP A 206 2.65 22.83 -2.05
CA ASP A 206 3.70 23.73 -2.53
C ASP A 206 4.57 24.14 -1.34
N ALA A 207 5.88 24.12 -1.50
CA ALA A 207 6.79 24.48 -0.43
C ALA A 207 7.81 25.54 -0.87
N ARG A 208 8.12 26.48 0.04
CA ARG A 208 9.14 27.51 -0.16
C ARG A 208 10.04 27.56 1.06
N LEU A 209 11.35 27.54 0.83
CA LEU A 209 12.32 27.76 1.88
C LEU A 209 12.68 29.25 1.94
N LEU A 210 12.48 29.86 3.09
CA LEU A 210 12.73 31.27 3.35
C LEU A 210 13.87 31.42 4.37
N PRO A 211 14.66 32.51 4.32
CA PRO A 211 15.63 32.83 5.37
C PRO A 211 14.93 32.96 6.73
N GLY A 212 15.58 32.44 7.77
CA GLY A 212 15.13 32.66 9.16
C GLY A 212 15.65 33.97 9.73
N SER A 213 15.40 34.19 11.03
CA SER A 213 15.82 35.39 11.75
C SER A 213 17.31 35.44 12.10
N GLU A 214 17.98 34.28 12.09
CA GLU A 214 19.38 34.14 12.45
C GLU A 214 20.17 33.45 11.34
N THR A 215 21.50 33.66 11.33
CA THR A 215 22.41 32.97 10.39
C THR A 215 22.28 31.45 10.54
N GLY A 216 22.12 30.73 9.41
CA GLY A 216 21.95 29.27 9.42
C GLY A 216 20.52 28.82 9.76
N ARG A 217 19.58 29.72 10.05
CA ARG A 217 18.16 29.38 10.24
C ARG A 217 17.38 29.52 8.96
N ALA A 218 16.40 28.63 8.76
CA ALA A 218 15.48 28.70 7.64
C ALA A 218 14.04 28.44 8.10
N ILE A 219 13.08 29.01 7.38
CA ILE A 219 11.65 28.81 7.59
C ILE A 219 11.11 28.07 6.36
N LEU A 220 10.41 26.96 6.57
CA LEU A 220 9.72 26.25 5.51
C LEU A 220 8.24 26.66 5.50
N ASP A 221 7.80 27.39 4.47
CA ASP A 221 6.40 27.78 4.26
C ASP A 221 5.75 26.77 3.32
N VAL A 222 4.69 26.10 3.76
CA VAL A 222 4.02 25.02 3.04
C VAL A 222 2.55 25.33 2.88
N ASP A 223 2.10 25.46 1.62
CA ASP A 223 0.71 25.57 1.26
C ASP A 223 0.14 24.19 0.86
N VAL A 224 -0.89 23.77 1.55
CA VAL A 224 -1.50 22.43 1.40
C VAL A 224 -2.88 22.57 0.79
N THR A 225 -3.14 21.78 -0.26
CA THR A 225 -4.50 21.53 -0.77
C THR A 225 -4.90 20.10 -0.40
N ARG A 226 -5.95 19.97 0.39
CA ARG A 226 -6.44 18.67 0.84
C ARG A 226 -7.11 17.90 -0.29
N ALA A 227 -6.89 16.58 -0.33
CA ALA A 227 -7.68 15.70 -1.19
C ALA A 227 -9.10 15.52 -0.62
N ARG A 228 -10.01 15.03 -1.45
CA ARG A 228 -11.38 14.72 -1.01
C ARG A 228 -11.33 13.77 0.20
N PRO A 229 -12.01 14.11 1.31
CA PRO A 229 -11.92 13.34 2.55
C PRO A 229 -12.81 12.10 2.60
N TYR A 230 -13.66 11.85 1.62
CA TYR A 230 -14.60 10.73 1.59
C TYR A 230 -14.83 10.20 0.17
N GLN A 231 -15.22 8.95 0.09
CA GLN A 231 -15.73 8.30 -1.12
C GLN A 231 -16.85 7.35 -0.75
N PHE A 232 -17.83 7.22 -1.62
CA PHE A 232 -18.90 6.25 -1.51
C PHE A 232 -19.21 5.67 -2.89
N SER A 233 -19.28 4.34 -2.97
CA SER A 233 -19.52 3.60 -4.20
C SER A 233 -20.59 2.55 -3.98
N VAL A 234 -21.37 2.29 -5.01
CA VAL A 234 -22.28 1.14 -5.10
C VAL A 234 -21.81 0.20 -6.20
N PHE A 235 -22.06 -1.08 -6.05
CA PHE A 235 -21.60 -2.07 -7.02
C PHE A 235 -22.54 -3.26 -7.11
N ALA A 236 -22.47 -3.94 -8.27
CA ALA A 236 -23.08 -5.23 -8.51
C ALA A 236 -22.02 -6.17 -9.10
N ASN A 237 -21.96 -7.40 -8.62
CA ASN A 237 -21.02 -8.40 -9.13
C ASN A 237 -21.55 -9.83 -8.97
N ASN A 238 -20.87 -10.79 -9.59
CA ASN A 238 -21.09 -12.21 -9.39
C ASN A 238 -19.90 -12.89 -8.71
N TYR A 239 -19.25 -12.23 -7.75
CA TYR A 239 -18.01 -12.66 -7.09
C TYR A 239 -18.24 -13.43 -5.78
N ARG A 240 -19.44 -13.93 -5.54
CA ARG A 240 -19.72 -14.80 -4.39
C ARG A 240 -19.78 -16.28 -4.83
N PRO A 241 -19.52 -17.24 -3.93
CA PRO A 241 -19.74 -18.63 -4.23
C PRO A 241 -21.21 -18.88 -4.61
N PRO A 242 -21.48 -19.61 -5.70
CA PRO A 242 -22.84 -19.95 -6.12
C PRO A 242 -23.67 -20.63 -5.03
N SER A 243 -23.05 -21.43 -4.16
CA SER A 243 -23.72 -22.10 -3.06
C SER A 243 -24.45 -21.19 -2.08
N ILE A 244 -24.05 -19.91 -2.00
CA ILE A 244 -24.68 -18.90 -1.14
C ILE A 244 -25.18 -17.69 -1.92
N GLY A 245 -25.38 -17.85 -3.24
CA GLY A 245 -25.85 -16.82 -4.15
C GLY A 245 -24.70 -16.05 -4.80
N ALA A 246 -24.41 -16.37 -6.07
CA ALA A 246 -23.31 -15.81 -6.85
C ALA A 246 -23.41 -14.29 -7.02
N ASP A 247 -24.62 -13.81 -7.32
CA ASP A 247 -24.88 -12.42 -7.65
C ASP A 247 -25.09 -11.59 -6.38
N ALA A 248 -24.49 -10.41 -6.32
CA ALA A 248 -24.53 -9.54 -5.18
C ALA A 248 -24.65 -8.06 -5.54
N LEU A 249 -25.30 -7.33 -4.65
CA LEU A 249 -25.36 -5.89 -4.63
C LEU A 249 -24.65 -5.39 -3.37
N GLY A 250 -23.92 -4.31 -3.48
CA GLY A 250 -23.21 -3.78 -2.32
C GLY A 250 -22.91 -2.30 -2.42
N ALA A 251 -22.45 -1.79 -1.28
CA ALA A 251 -21.97 -0.43 -1.13
C ALA A 251 -20.69 -0.45 -0.31
N SER A 252 -19.79 0.46 -0.60
CA SER A 252 -18.57 0.67 0.17
C SER A 252 -18.21 2.15 0.21
N GLY A 253 -17.58 2.57 1.28
CA GLY A 253 -17.14 3.95 1.41
C GLY A 253 -16.06 4.09 2.45
N TRP A 254 -15.40 5.24 2.41
CA TRP A 254 -14.40 5.59 3.40
C TRP A 254 -14.42 7.10 3.70
N VAL A 255 -13.94 7.42 4.90
CA VAL A 255 -13.70 8.80 5.33
C VAL A 255 -12.27 8.88 5.86
N ARG A 256 -11.51 9.85 5.35
CA ARG A 256 -10.15 10.16 5.79
C ARG A 256 -10.14 11.34 6.74
N ASN A 257 -9.26 11.27 7.72
CA ASN A 257 -9.03 12.36 8.69
C ASN A 257 -10.27 12.74 9.49
N LEU A 258 -11.03 11.76 9.95
CA LEU A 258 -12.19 11.97 10.81
C LEU A 258 -11.78 12.56 12.17
N SER A 259 -10.70 12.04 12.77
CA SER A 259 -10.18 12.49 14.07
C SER A 259 -9.23 13.70 14.00
N GLY A 260 -8.80 14.10 12.81
CA GLY A 260 -7.76 15.12 12.63
C GLY A 260 -6.32 14.58 12.69
N LEU A 261 -6.14 13.27 12.87
CA LEU A 261 -4.84 12.60 12.97
C LEU A 261 -4.36 11.98 11.65
N GLY A 262 -5.15 12.09 10.57
CA GLY A 262 -4.87 11.45 9.28
C GLY A 262 -5.35 10.00 9.24
N ASP A 263 -6.33 9.66 10.05
CA ASP A 263 -6.95 8.34 10.11
C ASP A 263 -7.83 8.03 8.90
N LEU A 264 -8.07 6.74 8.68
CA LEU A 264 -8.97 6.22 7.66
C LEU A 264 -10.03 5.35 8.35
N LEU A 265 -11.29 5.70 8.19
CA LEU A 265 -12.44 4.88 8.53
C LEU A 265 -13.04 4.34 7.24
N ASP A 266 -13.19 3.02 7.12
CA ASP A 266 -13.84 2.37 5.99
C ASP A 266 -15.02 1.53 6.43
N ALA A 267 -16.04 1.45 5.57
CA ALA A 267 -17.20 0.60 5.77
C ALA A 267 -17.61 -0.05 4.45
N SER A 268 -18.11 -1.28 4.54
CA SER A 268 -18.65 -2.03 3.41
C SER A 268 -19.90 -2.80 3.79
N PHE A 269 -20.80 -2.91 2.83
CA PHE A 269 -21.99 -3.72 2.92
C PHE A 269 -22.18 -4.46 1.59
N GLN A 270 -22.59 -5.72 1.66
CA GLN A 270 -22.95 -6.50 0.49
C GLN A 270 -24.03 -7.52 0.86
N ASP A 271 -24.99 -7.69 -0.03
CA ASP A 271 -26.05 -8.69 0.11
C ASP A 271 -26.17 -9.51 -1.17
N SER A 272 -26.61 -10.76 -1.02
CA SER A 272 -26.96 -11.58 -2.18
C SER A 272 -28.19 -11.03 -2.90
N ALA A 273 -28.13 -10.98 -4.21
CA ALA A 273 -29.32 -10.68 -5.02
C ALA A 273 -30.36 -11.82 -4.96
N GLN A 274 -29.95 -13.00 -4.51
CA GLN A 274 -30.86 -14.14 -4.32
C GLN A 274 -31.45 -14.09 -2.90
N THR A 275 -32.75 -14.28 -2.80
CA THR A 275 -33.47 -14.36 -1.53
C THR A 275 -32.83 -15.41 -0.61
N LYS A 276 -32.50 -15.02 0.63
CA LYS A 276 -31.85 -15.85 1.67
C LYS A 276 -30.36 -16.14 1.47
N GLY A 277 -29.67 -15.64 0.42
CA GLY A 277 -28.23 -15.89 0.22
C GLY A 277 -27.33 -15.30 1.32
N GLY A 278 -27.76 -14.21 1.95
CA GLY A 278 -27.14 -13.62 3.13
C GLY A 278 -26.25 -12.41 2.84
N ALA A 279 -26.01 -11.63 3.90
CA ALA A 279 -25.35 -10.34 3.87
C ALA A 279 -24.01 -10.35 4.58
N ARG A 280 -23.14 -9.38 4.22
CA ARG A 280 -21.88 -9.11 4.87
C ARG A 280 -21.73 -7.62 5.19
N TYR A 281 -21.13 -7.33 6.33
CA TYR A 281 -20.81 -6.00 6.83
C TYR A 281 -19.33 -5.97 7.20
N GLY A 282 -18.64 -4.91 6.87
CA GLY A 282 -17.25 -4.65 7.26
C GLY A 282 -17.11 -3.23 7.77
N LEU A 283 -16.31 -3.05 8.83
CA LEU A 283 -15.92 -1.76 9.36
C LEU A 283 -14.43 -1.83 9.71
N GLY A 284 -13.65 -0.90 9.18
CA GLY A 284 -12.22 -0.78 9.43
C GLY A 284 -11.87 0.62 9.92
N TRP A 285 -10.90 0.72 10.84
CA TRP A 285 -10.32 1.98 11.26
C TRP A 285 -8.81 1.86 11.37
N SER A 286 -8.08 2.70 10.62
CA SER A 286 -6.63 2.79 10.64
C SER A 286 -6.21 4.15 11.15
N LEU A 287 -5.40 4.16 12.20
CA LEU A 287 -4.98 5.37 12.90
C LEU A 287 -3.45 5.47 12.90
N PRO A 288 -2.83 6.49 12.27
CA PRO A 288 -1.42 6.77 12.45
C PRO A 288 -1.16 7.31 13.86
N VAL A 289 -0.32 6.60 14.63
CA VAL A 289 -0.05 6.93 16.05
C VAL A 289 1.29 7.63 16.24
N THR A 290 2.18 7.58 15.25
CA THR A 290 3.46 8.29 15.27
C THR A 290 3.74 8.98 13.94
N SER A 291 4.56 10.04 13.98
CA SER A 291 5.09 10.69 12.76
C SER A 291 6.03 9.80 11.94
N ARG A 292 6.52 8.70 12.52
CA ARG A 292 7.36 7.70 11.85
C ARG A 292 6.56 6.64 11.10
N GLY A 293 5.22 6.79 11.03
CA GLY A 293 4.36 5.90 10.25
C GLY A 293 3.83 4.66 10.98
N THR A 294 3.99 4.57 12.32
CA THR A 294 3.32 3.50 13.09
C THR A 294 1.81 3.66 12.98
N GLN A 295 1.09 2.59 12.66
CA GLN A 295 -0.36 2.57 12.53
C GLN A 295 -0.98 1.55 13.46
N LEU A 296 -2.08 1.94 14.10
CA LEU A 296 -3.01 1.04 14.78
C LEU A 296 -4.16 0.74 13.82
N GLN A 297 -4.57 -0.52 13.76
CA GLN A 297 -5.66 -0.99 12.90
C GLN A 297 -6.69 -1.74 13.73
N LEU A 298 -7.95 -1.40 13.53
CA LEU A 298 -9.09 -2.10 14.10
C LEU A 298 -10.00 -2.53 12.96
N ARG A 299 -10.47 -3.78 12.99
CA ARG A 299 -11.39 -4.30 11.99
C ARG A 299 -12.47 -5.15 12.63
N PHE A 300 -13.67 -4.98 12.14
CA PHE A 300 -14.84 -5.78 12.48
C PHE A 300 -15.53 -6.19 11.18
N ASP A 301 -15.73 -7.50 10.98
CA ASP A 301 -16.52 -8.03 9.89
C ASP A 301 -17.57 -8.99 10.43
N ARG A 302 -18.76 -8.93 9.86
CA ARG A 302 -19.84 -9.87 10.15
C ARG A 302 -20.45 -10.36 8.84
N GLY A 303 -20.45 -11.68 8.65
CA GLY A 303 -21.07 -12.36 7.53
C GLY A 303 -22.20 -13.26 7.96
N ARG A 304 -23.31 -13.20 7.24
CA ARG A 304 -24.39 -14.20 7.32
C ARG A 304 -24.50 -14.84 5.98
N SER A 305 -24.62 -16.15 5.93
CA SER A 305 -24.81 -16.90 4.68
C SER A 305 -25.79 -18.03 4.89
N SER A 306 -26.53 -18.36 3.84
CA SER A 306 -27.40 -19.52 3.78
C SER A 306 -27.15 -20.22 2.46
N VAL A 307 -27.12 -21.54 2.48
CA VAL A 307 -27.01 -22.34 1.26
C VAL A 307 -28.31 -22.21 0.45
N VAL A 308 -28.17 -21.79 -0.79
CA VAL A 308 -29.28 -21.53 -1.74
C VAL A 308 -29.25 -22.47 -2.95
N GLU A 309 -28.22 -23.29 -3.09
CA GLU A 309 -28.03 -24.23 -4.21
C GLU A 309 -28.62 -25.60 -3.90
N GLU A 310 -29.36 -26.14 -4.86
CA GLU A 310 -29.89 -27.51 -4.79
C GLU A 310 -28.77 -28.57 -4.90
N PRO A 311 -28.89 -29.74 -4.24
CA PRO A 311 -30.03 -30.18 -3.43
C PRO A 311 -29.98 -29.72 -1.95
N LEU A 312 -28.90 -29.01 -1.52
CA LEU A 312 -28.67 -28.69 -0.10
C LEU A 312 -29.53 -27.53 0.42
N LYS A 313 -30.20 -26.80 -0.46
CA LYS A 313 -31.09 -25.68 -0.09
C LYS A 313 -32.20 -26.10 0.88
N VAL A 314 -32.72 -27.30 0.72
CA VAL A 314 -33.83 -27.82 1.52
C VAL A 314 -33.47 -28.08 2.97
N VAL A 315 -32.20 -28.31 3.28
CA VAL A 315 -31.71 -28.54 4.65
C VAL A 315 -31.32 -27.25 5.40
N GLU A 316 -31.60 -26.10 4.81
CA GLU A 316 -31.44 -24.77 5.42
C GLU A 316 -30.13 -24.58 6.21
N ILE A 317 -29.00 -24.90 5.60
CA ILE A 317 -27.69 -24.65 6.21
C ILE A 317 -27.46 -23.14 6.28
N LYS A 318 -27.31 -22.61 7.49
CA LYS A 318 -27.02 -21.19 7.72
C LYS A 318 -25.72 -21.05 8.52
N SER A 319 -24.96 -20.01 8.22
CA SER A 319 -23.72 -19.69 8.95
C SER A 319 -23.67 -18.21 9.27
N THR A 320 -23.18 -17.88 10.47
CA THR A 320 -22.89 -16.52 10.90
C THR A 320 -21.43 -16.46 11.36
N LEU A 321 -20.63 -15.65 10.70
CA LEU A 321 -19.23 -15.41 11.03
C LEU A 321 -19.08 -14.00 11.58
N ASP A 322 -18.50 -13.89 12.78
CA ASP A 322 -18.04 -12.65 13.37
C ASP A 322 -16.49 -12.67 13.40
N ASN A 323 -15.86 -11.63 12.85
CA ASN A 323 -14.42 -11.44 12.86
C ASN A 323 -14.08 -10.10 13.53
N ARG A 324 -13.14 -10.11 14.45
CA ARG A 324 -12.63 -8.92 15.15
C ARG A 324 -11.13 -8.96 15.15
N GLU A 325 -10.52 -7.88 14.65
CA GLU A 325 -9.07 -7.81 14.53
C GLU A 325 -8.54 -6.51 15.13
N VAL A 326 -7.40 -6.61 15.79
CA VAL A 326 -6.58 -5.47 16.20
C VAL A 326 -5.17 -5.70 15.73
N GLY A 327 -4.57 -4.68 15.11
CA GLY A 327 -3.24 -4.78 14.55
C GLY A 327 -2.43 -3.53 14.79
N ILE A 328 -1.12 -3.70 14.82
CA ILE A 328 -0.14 -2.62 14.83
C ILE A 328 0.88 -2.89 13.73
N SER A 329 1.30 -1.85 13.04
CA SER A 329 2.35 -1.93 12.01
C SER A 329 3.29 -0.75 12.08
N HIS A 330 4.54 -0.97 11.65
CA HIS A 330 5.58 0.06 11.61
C HIS A 330 6.44 -0.10 10.37
N PRO A 331 6.67 0.97 9.59
CA PRO A 331 7.63 0.94 8.50
C PRO A 331 9.06 1.03 9.08
N LEU A 332 9.89 0.02 8.77
CA LEU A 332 11.32 0.02 9.11
C LEU A 332 12.13 0.81 8.09
N ILE A 333 11.75 0.70 6.83
CA ILE A 333 12.32 1.43 5.70
C ILE A 333 11.17 2.10 4.98
N GLU A 334 11.30 3.39 4.73
CA GLU A 334 10.33 4.16 3.95
C GLU A 334 11.06 5.28 3.22
N ASP A 335 11.32 5.05 1.94
CA ASP A 335 11.81 6.00 0.96
C ASP A 335 10.93 5.97 -0.29
N LEU A 336 11.18 6.82 -1.27
CA LEU A 336 10.38 6.88 -2.50
C LEU A 336 10.36 5.56 -3.28
N ARG A 337 11.47 4.83 -3.24
CA ARG A 337 11.67 3.60 -3.99
C ARG A 337 11.32 2.34 -3.22
N ARG A 338 11.49 2.36 -1.89
CA ARG A 338 11.37 1.14 -1.06
C ARG A 338 10.54 1.41 0.18
N LYS A 339 9.73 0.43 0.51
CA LYS A 339 9.04 0.40 1.80
C LYS A 339 9.13 -1.02 2.37
N LEU A 340 9.63 -1.15 3.58
CA LEU A 340 9.59 -2.38 4.37
C LEU A 340 8.82 -2.11 5.65
N SER A 341 7.72 -2.82 5.84
CA SER A 341 6.88 -2.70 7.03
C SER A 341 6.76 -4.03 7.75
N LEU A 342 6.75 -4.00 9.06
CA LEU A 342 6.40 -5.13 9.91
C LEU A 342 5.06 -4.88 10.58
N GLY A 343 4.31 -5.93 10.82
CA GLY A 343 3.06 -5.83 11.55
C GLY A 343 2.74 -7.07 12.35
N LEU A 344 1.97 -6.84 13.40
CA LEU A 344 1.41 -7.87 14.27
C LEU A 344 -0.09 -7.64 14.37
N THR A 345 -0.88 -8.69 14.11
CA THR A 345 -2.34 -8.64 14.17
C THR A 345 -2.84 -9.78 15.06
N TYR A 346 -3.78 -9.47 15.94
CA TYR A 346 -4.56 -10.46 16.65
C TYR A 346 -5.98 -10.47 16.09
N ALA A 347 -6.45 -11.66 15.69
CA ALA A 347 -7.79 -11.88 15.17
C ALA A 347 -8.55 -12.88 16.04
N ARG A 348 -9.79 -12.54 16.37
CA ARG A 348 -10.74 -13.47 16.99
C ARG A 348 -11.90 -13.66 16.03
N ARG A 349 -12.14 -14.93 15.68
CA ARG A 349 -13.16 -15.35 14.73
C ARG A 349 -14.14 -16.31 15.41
N GLU A 350 -15.40 -16.06 15.23
CA GLU A 350 -16.46 -16.91 15.78
C GLU A 350 -17.46 -17.25 14.67
N ASN A 351 -17.66 -18.54 14.45
CA ASN A 351 -18.62 -19.02 13.45
C ASN A 351 -19.70 -19.86 14.13
N ARG A 352 -20.96 -19.57 13.79
CA ARG A 352 -22.12 -20.36 14.24
C ARG A 352 -22.82 -20.92 13.02
N THR A 353 -23.00 -22.23 13.00
CA THR A 353 -23.65 -22.96 11.91
C THR A 353 -24.90 -23.66 12.43
N THR A 354 -25.97 -23.62 11.65
CA THR A 354 -27.22 -24.32 11.93
C THR A 354 -27.66 -25.15 10.72
N LEU A 355 -28.34 -26.24 10.98
CA LEU A 355 -28.98 -27.13 10.00
C LEU A 355 -30.45 -27.28 10.41
N LEU A 356 -31.39 -26.95 9.52
CA LEU A 356 -32.84 -26.94 9.83
C LEU A 356 -33.22 -26.09 11.06
N GLY A 357 -32.43 -25.06 11.34
CA GLY A 357 -32.64 -24.19 12.50
C GLY A 357 -31.92 -24.61 13.78
N GLU A 358 -31.47 -25.87 13.89
CA GLU A 358 -30.77 -26.39 15.05
C GLU A 358 -29.25 -26.21 14.93
N PRO A 359 -28.52 -25.97 16.02
CA PRO A 359 -27.06 -25.91 16.02
C PRO A 359 -26.45 -27.21 15.48
N PHE A 360 -25.58 -27.06 14.49
CA PHE A 360 -24.96 -28.20 13.83
C PHE A 360 -23.57 -27.83 13.29
N SER A 361 -22.63 -28.75 13.42
CA SER A 361 -21.29 -28.60 12.84
C SER A 361 -20.96 -29.72 11.85
N PHE A 362 -20.34 -29.32 10.75
CA PHE A 362 -19.73 -30.25 9.79
C PHE A 362 -18.28 -30.60 10.15
N ILE A 363 -17.80 -30.13 11.30
CA ILE A 363 -16.42 -30.34 11.77
C ILE A 363 -16.44 -31.41 12.87
N PRO A 364 -15.78 -32.57 12.66
CA PRO A 364 -15.69 -33.58 13.72
C PRO A 364 -15.06 -32.99 15.00
N GLY A 365 -15.59 -33.33 16.18
CA GLY A 365 -15.12 -32.81 17.45
C GLY A 365 -15.71 -31.46 17.88
N GLU A 366 -16.66 -30.94 17.10
CA GLU A 366 -17.40 -29.72 17.46
C GLU A 366 -18.91 -29.95 17.22
N PRO A 367 -19.67 -30.47 18.21
CA PRO A 367 -21.08 -30.83 18.02
C PRO A 367 -22.04 -29.64 18.13
N SER A 368 -21.59 -28.52 18.70
CA SER A 368 -22.47 -27.39 19.06
C SER A 368 -22.77 -26.43 17.91
N GLY A 369 -22.16 -26.64 16.73
CA GLY A 369 -22.23 -25.67 15.63
C GLY A 369 -21.49 -24.36 15.91
N TYR A 370 -20.68 -24.29 16.98
CA TYR A 370 -19.94 -23.10 17.36
C TYR A 370 -18.43 -23.30 17.30
N THR A 371 -17.80 -22.63 16.36
CA THR A 371 -16.33 -22.64 16.21
C THR A 371 -15.76 -21.29 16.59
N ARG A 372 -14.78 -21.31 17.47
CA ARG A 372 -14.01 -20.13 17.87
C ARG A 372 -12.55 -20.32 17.52
N LEU A 373 -11.95 -19.28 16.94
CA LEU A 373 -10.57 -19.26 16.49
C LEU A 373 -9.91 -17.97 16.95
N SER A 374 -8.76 -18.07 17.59
CA SER A 374 -7.89 -16.95 17.96
C SER A 374 -6.57 -17.10 17.20
N VAL A 375 -6.13 -16.06 16.48
CA VAL A 375 -4.94 -16.11 15.63
C VAL A 375 -4.07 -14.89 15.84
N TRP A 376 -2.79 -15.11 16.07
CA TRP A 376 -1.75 -14.10 15.95
C TRP A 376 -1.11 -14.19 14.57
N ARG A 377 -1.00 -13.05 13.88
CA ARG A 377 -0.35 -12.96 12.56
C ARG A 377 0.80 -11.98 12.63
N PHE A 378 2.01 -12.47 12.40
CA PHE A 378 3.19 -11.66 12.17
C PHE A 378 3.44 -11.57 10.67
N TRP A 379 3.50 -10.35 10.13
CA TRP A 379 3.65 -10.15 8.70
C TRP A 379 4.74 -9.13 8.37
N GLN A 380 5.35 -9.31 7.20
CA GLN A 380 6.36 -8.46 6.62
C GLN A 380 5.91 -8.08 5.21
N ASP A 381 5.85 -6.80 4.92
CA ASP A 381 5.54 -6.25 3.61
C ASP A 381 6.75 -5.53 3.05
N TYR A 382 7.18 -5.91 1.86
CA TYR A 382 8.21 -5.23 1.10
C TYR A 382 7.65 -4.73 -0.22
N VAL A 383 7.87 -3.47 -0.52
CA VAL A 383 7.50 -2.85 -1.80
C VAL A 383 8.72 -2.15 -2.37
N GLN A 384 9.02 -2.43 -3.64
CA GLN A 384 10.01 -1.70 -4.42
C GLN A 384 9.34 -1.08 -5.64
N ARG A 385 9.54 0.23 -5.82
CA ARG A 385 9.00 1.02 -6.92
C ARG A 385 10.13 1.57 -7.77
N LEU A 386 10.05 1.34 -9.07
CA LEU A 386 10.88 1.97 -10.09
C LEU A 386 9.95 2.61 -11.13
N GLU A 387 10.50 3.37 -12.07
CA GLU A 387 9.70 4.09 -13.07
C GLU A 387 8.86 3.16 -13.94
N GLN A 388 9.42 1.99 -14.30
CA GLN A 388 8.78 1.04 -15.21
C GLN A 388 8.40 -0.29 -14.55
N GLN A 389 8.73 -0.50 -13.27
CA GLN A 389 8.42 -1.77 -12.61
C GLN A 389 8.18 -1.59 -11.11
N VAL A 390 7.34 -2.46 -10.58
CA VAL A 390 7.00 -2.50 -9.16
C VAL A 390 6.97 -3.95 -8.70
N LEU A 391 7.57 -4.21 -7.56
CA LEU A 391 7.52 -5.49 -6.87
C LEU A 391 6.90 -5.28 -5.48
N ALA A 392 5.90 -6.09 -5.15
CA ALA A 392 5.33 -6.17 -3.80
C ALA A 392 5.41 -7.62 -3.31
N LEU A 393 5.90 -7.79 -2.10
CA LEU A 393 6.02 -9.08 -1.43
C LEU A 393 5.39 -8.98 -0.05
N ARG A 394 4.63 -9.99 0.35
CA ARG A 394 4.15 -10.17 1.72
C ARG A 394 4.46 -11.58 2.21
N SER A 395 4.97 -11.67 3.42
CA SER A 395 5.15 -12.91 4.16
C SER A 395 4.35 -12.81 5.46
N THR A 396 3.51 -13.80 5.74
CA THR A 396 2.65 -13.84 6.93
C THR A 396 2.79 -15.19 7.63
N PHE A 397 3.17 -15.16 8.90
CA PHE A 397 3.12 -16.32 9.79
C PHE A 397 1.89 -16.20 10.68
N SER A 398 1.04 -17.22 10.68
CA SER A 398 -0.18 -17.29 11.48
C SER A 398 -0.06 -18.39 12.51
N PHE A 399 -0.19 -18.03 13.78
CA PHE A 399 -0.22 -18.93 14.93
C PHE A 399 -1.62 -18.89 15.52
N GLY A 400 -2.35 -19.98 15.42
CA GLY A 400 -3.76 -20.00 15.80
C GLY A 400 -4.09 -21.12 16.76
N ARG A 401 -5.15 -20.88 17.55
CA ARG A 401 -5.77 -21.86 18.45
C ARG A 401 -7.29 -21.83 18.26
N ASN A 402 -7.89 -23.01 18.21
CA ASN A 402 -9.35 -23.18 18.12
C ASN A 402 -9.92 -23.98 19.29
N ASN A 403 -11.25 -24.12 19.33
CA ASN A 403 -11.99 -24.82 20.38
C ASN A 403 -12.42 -26.24 20.00
N ILE A 404 -11.81 -26.86 18.98
CA ILE A 404 -12.17 -28.21 18.53
C ILE A 404 -11.62 -29.25 19.50
N GLU A 405 -12.50 -30.10 20.03
CA GLU A 405 -12.10 -31.23 20.85
C GLU A 405 -11.57 -32.35 19.97
N GLN A 406 -10.44 -32.91 20.35
CA GLN A 406 -9.82 -34.01 19.62
C GLN A 406 -10.51 -35.34 19.98
N ILE A 407 -11.08 -35.99 18.97
CA ILE A 407 -11.75 -37.28 19.14
C ILE A 407 -10.81 -38.41 18.69
N ALA A 408 -10.56 -39.37 19.57
CA ALA A 408 -9.67 -40.51 19.29
C ALA A 408 -10.13 -41.39 18.10
N ALA A 409 -11.44 -41.40 17.82
CA ALA A 409 -12.02 -42.19 16.72
C ALA A 409 -11.75 -41.64 15.31
N ALA A 410 -11.24 -40.41 15.17
CA ALA A 410 -10.97 -39.78 13.88
C ALA A 410 -9.53 -39.20 13.82
N PRO A 411 -8.47 -39.98 14.12
CA PRO A 411 -7.12 -39.47 14.10
C PRO A 411 -6.75 -38.96 12.72
N GLY A 412 -6.29 -37.71 12.63
CA GLY A 412 -5.84 -37.10 11.40
C GLY A 412 -6.96 -36.59 10.47
N ALA A 413 -8.24 -36.73 10.82
CA ALA A 413 -9.37 -36.18 10.04
C ALA A 413 -9.81 -34.79 10.53
N GLN A 414 -9.49 -34.43 11.76
CA GLN A 414 -9.89 -33.19 12.41
C GLN A 414 -8.88 -32.06 12.17
N PRO A 415 -9.33 -30.79 12.24
CA PRO A 415 -8.42 -29.66 12.40
C PRO A 415 -7.59 -29.77 13.68
N ALA A 416 -6.32 -29.41 13.62
CA ALA A 416 -5.49 -29.36 14.82
C ALA A 416 -5.97 -28.24 15.77
N PRO A 417 -5.89 -28.45 17.10
CA PRO A 417 -6.30 -27.42 18.07
C PRO A 417 -5.43 -26.18 18.01
N ASP A 418 -4.13 -26.37 17.81
CA ASP A 418 -3.14 -25.34 17.54
C ASP A 418 -2.58 -25.55 16.14
N PHE A 419 -2.24 -24.47 15.44
CA PHE A 419 -1.70 -24.57 14.07
C PHE A 419 -0.72 -23.45 13.76
N LEU A 420 0.17 -23.77 12.82
CA LEU A 420 1.10 -22.84 12.18
C LEU A 420 0.88 -22.86 10.67
N VAL A 421 0.72 -21.66 10.10
CA VAL A 421 0.59 -21.45 8.66
C VAL A 421 1.53 -20.34 8.22
N TRP A 422 2.22 -20.57 7.12
CA TRP A 422 2.92 -19.53 6.38
C TRP A 422 2.21 -19.24 5.07
N LEU A 423 1.99 -17.94 4.79
CA LEU A 423 1.46 -17.42 3.54
C LEU A 423 2.46 -16.44 2.92
N GLY A 424 2.98 -16.80 1.76
CA GLY A 424 3.79 -15.93 0.92
C GLY A 424 2.96 -15.39 -0.24
N GLN A 425 3.03 -14.09 -0.51
CA GLN A 425 2.34 -13.43 -1.61
C GLN A 425 3.31 -12.55 -2.38
N ALA A 426 3.22 -12.55 -3.70
CA ALA A 426 4.06 -11.75 -4.57
C ALA A 426 3.22 -11.10 -5.68
N GLN A 427 3.52 -9.86 -5.97
CA GLN A 427 2.97 -9.13 -7.09
C GLN A 427 4.09 -8.39 -7.81
N TYR A 428 4.13 -8.51 -9.15
CA TYR A 428 5.07 -7.78 -9.98
C TYR A 428 4.31 -7.16 -11.14
N ALA A 429 4.52 -5.87 -11.35
CA ALA A 429 4.01 -5.14 -12.50
C ALA A 429 5.15 -4.51 -13.28
N ARG A 430 5.13 -4.62 -14.61
CA ARG A 430 6.10 -3.99 -15.49
C ARG A 430 5.40 -3.30 -16.65
N ARG A 431 5.64 -2.00 -16.78
CA ARG A 431 5.23 -1.22 -17.95
C ARG A 431 6.13 -1.58 -19.13
N VAL A 432 5.55 -1.85 -20.31
CA VAL A 432 6.27 -2.31 -21.49
C VAL A 432 6.12 -1.35 -22.67
N SER A 433 5.26 -0.35 -22.56
CA SER A 433 5.13 0.71 -23.57
C SER A 433 4.72 2.04 -22.95
N ASP A 434 4.99 3.12 -23.66
CA ASP A 434 4.58 4.48 -23.28
C ASP A 434 3.05 4.66 -23.36
N SER A 435 2.35 3.81 -24.10
CA SER A 435 0.88 3.75 -24.14
C SER A 435 0.26 3.20 -22.86
N GLY A 436 1.07 2.80 -21.86
CA GLY A 436 0.63 2.27 -20.59
C GLY A 436 0.36 0.76 -20.58
N ALA A 437 0.75 0.03 -21.65
CA ALA A 437 0.67 -1.42 -21.63
C ALA A 437 1.61 -2.02 -20.58
N GLN A 438 1.15 -3.04 -19.85
CA GLN A 438 1.91 -3.63 -18.75
C GLN A 438 1.65 -5.12 -18.57
N PHE A 439 2.66 -5.82 -18.05
CA PHE A 439 2.52 -7.16 -17.51
C PHE A 439 2.25 -7.09 -16.02
N LEU A 440 1.35 -7.96 -15.56
CA LEU A 440 1.03 -8.14 -14.16
C LEU A 440 1.17 -9.63 -13.83
N LEU A 441 2.05 -9.92 -12.88
CA LEU A 441 2.30 -11.26 -12.35
C LEU A 441 1.81 -11.29 -10.90
N ARG A 442 1.07 -12.33 -10.53
CA ARG A 442 0.64 -12.57 -9.14
C ARG A 442 0.95 -14.00 -8.78
N ALA A 443 1.44 -14.21 -7.58
CA ALA A 443 1.70 -15.54 -7.04
C ALA A 443 1.44 -15.56 -5.54
N ASP A 444 0.74 -16.58 -5.07
CA ASP A 444 0.54 -16.83 -3.65
C ASP A 444 0.85 -18.29 -3.35
N ILE A 445 1.44 -18.53 -2.19
CA ILE A 445 1.72 -19.86 -1.66
C ILE A 445 1.32 -19.92 -0.19
N GLN A 446 0.53 -20.91 0.18
CA GLN A 446 0.23 -21.24 1.57
C GLN A 446 0.81 -22.60 1.93
N TRP A 447 1.54 -22.62 3.02
CA TRP A 447 2.04 -23.85 3.61
C TRP A 447 1.54 -23.97 5.05
N ALA A 448 0.68 -24.95 5.28
CA ALA A 448 0.19 -25.31 6.60
C ALA A 448 0.97 -26.51 7.12
N HIS A 449 1.43 -26.39 8.36
CA HIS A 449 2.04 -27.51 9.08
C HIS A 449 0.96 -28.49 9.56
N ASP A 450 -0.20 -27.96 9.95
CA ASP A 450 -1.28 -28.69 10.57
C ASP A 450 -2.57 -28.62 9.73
N ARG A 451 -3.51 -29.55 9.94
CA ARG A 451 -4.85 -29.44 9.35
C ARG A 451 -5.58 -28.22 9.90
N LEU A 452 -6.10 -27.43 9.00
CA LEU A 452 -6.70 -26.13 9.31
C LEU A 452 -8.22 -26.21 9.39
N LEU A 453 -8.80 -25.31 10.20
CA LEU A 453 -10.20 -24.94 10.04
C LEU A 453 -10.45 -24.32 8.66
N PRO A 454 -11.65 -24.52 8.08
CA PRO A 454 -12.02 -23.91 6.79
C PRO A 454 -11.75 -22.41 6.69
N LEU A 455 -11.79 -21.69 7.83
CA LEU A 455 -11.53 -20.26 7.95
C LEU A 455 -10.09 -19.85 7.62
N GLU A 456 -9.11 -20.76 7.76
CA GLU A 456 -7.68 -20.49 7.52
C GLU A 456 -7.15 -21.23 6.28
N ARG A 457 -7.95 -22.09 5.65
CA ARG A 457 -7.57 -22.81 4.43
C ARG A 457 -7.40 -21.88 3.24
N MET A 458 -6.51 -22.25 2.34
CA MET A 458 -6.35 -21.56 1.06
C MET A 458 -7.52 -21.85 0.12
N ALA A 459 -8.09 -20.80 -0.44
CA ALA A 459 -9.11 -20.91 -1.48
C ALA A 459 -8.48 -20.71 -2.88
N VAL A 460 -8.87 -21.58 -3.82
CA VAL A 460 -8.44 -21.54 -5.22
C VAL A 460 -9.65 -21.73 -6.11
N GLY A 461 -9.81 -20.88 -7.11
CA GLY A 461 -10.98 -20.72 -7.97
C GLY A 461 -11.67 -19.38 -7.68
N GLY A 462 -12.10 -18.70 -8.74
CA GLY A 462 -12.76 -17.40 -8.68
C GLY A 462 -11.92 -16.26 -9.25
N VAL A 463 -12.52 -15.08 -9.29
CA VAL A 463 -12.01 -13.89 -10.00
C VAL A 463 -10.63 -13.40 -9.53
N ASN A 464 -10.31 -13.58 -8.26
CA ASN A 464 -9.04 -13.14 -7.67
C ASN A 464 -7.96 -14.23 -7.64
N THR A 465 -8.26 -15.44 -8.17
CA THR A 465 -7.37 -16.60 -8.07
C THR A 465 -7.20 -17.30 -9.42
N VAL A 466 -8.05 -18.27 -9.74
CA VAL A 466 -8.08 -18.95 -11.04
C VAL A 466 -9.43 -18.66 -11.68
N ARG A 467 -9.45 -17.66 -12.56
CA ARG A 467 -10.67 -17.18 -13.23
C ARG A 467 -11.27 -18.28 -14.11
N GLY A 468 -12.57 -18.23 -14.28
CA GLY A 468 -13.31 -19.24 -15.02
C GLY A 468 -13.83 -20.40 -14.17
N TYR A 469 -13.36 -20.56 -12.94
CA TYR A 469 -13.91 -21.45 -11.94
C TYR A 469 -14.78 -20.70 -10.95
N ARG A 470 -15.69 -21.42 -10.27
CA ARG A 470 -16.48 -20.87 -9.17
C ARG A 470 -15.60 -20.29 -8.07
N GLU A 471 -16.09 -19.27 -7.41
CA GLU A 471 -15.45 -18.76 -6.20
C GLU A 471 -15.32 -19.86 -5.15
N ASN A 472 -14.12 -19.97 -4.56
CA ASN A 472 -13.77 -21.00 -3.57
C ASN A 472 -13.94 -22.45 -4.10
N PHE A 473 -13.68 -22.71 -5.38
CA PHE A 473 -13.82 -24.02 -5.98
C PHE A 473 -13.05 -25.12 -5.22
N MET A 474 -11.82 -24.83 -4.81
CA MET A 474 -11.04 -25.67 -3.91
C MET A 474 -10.71 -24.87 -2.63
N VAL A 475 -10.91 -25.50 -1.47
CA VAL A 475 -10.55 -24.95 -0.16
C VAL A 475 -9.73 -26.00 0.59
N ARG A 476 -8.39 -25.80 0.68
CA ARG A 476 -7.44 -26.79 1.15
C ARG A 476 -6.45 -26.19 2.14
N ASP A 477 -5.77 -27.03 2.91
CA ASP A 477 -4.81 -26.61 3.93
C ASP A 477 -3.59 -25.90 3.32
N SER A 478 -3.05 -26.44 2.24
CA SER A 478 -1.86 -25.92 1.57
C SER A 478 -2.07 -25.84 0.06
N GLY A 479 -1.42 -24.87 -0.58
CA GLY A 479 -1.53 -24.71 -2.03
C GLY A 479 -0.69 -23.57 -2.55
N TYR A 480 -0.74 -23.38 -3.85
CA TYR A 480 -0.17 -22.23 -4.54
C TYR A 480 -1.02 -21.87 -5.76
N ARG A 481 -0.97 -20.61 -6.13
CA ARG A 481 -1.63 -20.08 -7.32
C ARG A 481 -0.77 -19.02 -7.96
N ALA A 482 -0.87 -18.90 -9.28
CA ALA A 482 -0.16 -17.92 -10.08
C ALA A 482 -1.06 -17.41 -11.20
N SER A 483 -0.89 -16.15 -11.55
CA SER A 483 -1.58 -15.48 -12.64
C SER A 483 -0.60 -14.61 -13.41
N ILE A 484 -0.67 -14.68 -14.74
CA ILE A 484 0.02 -13.79 -15.67
C ILE A 484 -1.05 -13.07 -16.47
N GLU A 485 -1.03 -11.74 -16.47
CA GLU A 485 -1.98 -10.89 -17.17
C GLU A 485 -1.23 -9.81 -17.95
N TYR A 486 -1.55 -9.65 -19.23
CA TYR A 486 -1.06 -8.54 -20.04
C TYR A 486 -2.18 -7.53 -20.23
N GLN A 487 -2.00 -6.33 -19.71
CA GLN A 487 -2.98 -5.25 -19.82
C GLN A 487 -2.58 -4.33 -20.97
N HIS A 488 -3.45 -4.23 -21.97
CA HIS A 488 -3.25 -3.36 -23.12
C HIS A 488 -4.37 -2.33 -23.21
N PRO A 489 -4.08 -1.05 -23.07
CA PRO A 489 -5.05 0.00 -23.31
C PRO A 489 -5.46 0.01 -24.78
N LEU A 490 -6.77 -0.20 -25.07
CA LEU A 490 -7.29 -0.17 -26.43
C LEU A 490 -7.57 1.24 -26.91
N LEU A 491 -7.95 2.12 -26.03
CA LEU A 491 -8.25 3.51 -26.32
C LEU A 491 -7.75 4.42 -25.20
N ALA A 492 -7.16 5.55 -25.57
CA ALA A 492 -6.68 6.61 -24.71
C ALA A 492 -7.44 7.91 -25.02
N GLY A 493 -8.37 8.35 -24.16
CA GLY A 493 -8.93 9.69 -24.24
C GLY A 493 -7.93 10.72 -23.71
N SER A 494 -8.07 11.96 -24.15
CA SER A 494 -7.16 13.04 -23.77
C SER A 494 -7.31 13.49 -22.30
N ASP A 495 -8.34 13.03 -21.59
CA ASP A 495 -8.72 13.51 -20.26
C ASP A 495 -8.77 12.43 -19.17
N ASP A 496 -8.15 11.28 -19.39
CA ASP A 496 -8.07 10.17 -18.41
C ASP A 496 -9.37 9.62 -17.82
N ARG A 497 -10.49 10.18 -18.18
CA ARG A 497 -11.78 9.84 -17.60
C ARG A 497 -12.44 8.62 -18.22
N HIS A 498 -11.83 8.11 -19.26
CA HIS A 498 -12.40 7.01 -20.00
C HIS A 498 -11.31 5.99 -20.35
N VAL A 499 -11.44 4.73 -19.96
CA VAL A 499 -10.46 3.65 -20.14
C VAL A 499 -11.13 2.38 -20.57
N LEU A 500 -10.70 1.78 -21.68
CA LEU A 500 -10.93 0.36 -21.95
C LEU A 500 -9.61 -0.36 -22.07
N THR A 501 -9.36 -1.32 -21.23
CA THR A 501 -8.15 -2.14 -21.26
C THR A 501 -8.52 -3.57 -21.59
N LEU A 502 -7.86 -4.13 -22.58
CA LEU A 502 -7.88 -5.56 -22.88
C LEU A 502 -6.85 -6.26 -22.00
N ALA A 503 -7.25 -7.34 -21.33
CA ALA A 503 -6.42 -8.03 -20.36
C ALA A 503 -6.43 -9.55 -20.59
N PRO A 504 -5.75 -10.09 -21.62
CA PRO A 504 -5.53 -11.53 -21.73
C PRO A 504 -4.73 -12.05 -20.54
N PHE A 505 -5.10 -13.25 -20.06
CA PHE A 505 -4.49 -13.86 -18.90
C PHE A 505 -4.42 -15.38 -18.96
N VAL A 506 -3.53 -15.92 -18.14
CA VAL A 506 -3.42 -17.35 -17.82
C VAL A 506 -3.31 -17.49 -16.31
N ASP A 507 -4.13 -18.35 -15.75
CA ASP A 507 -4.20 -18.61 -14.31
C ASP A 507 -3.93 -20.09 -14.03
N TYR A 508 -3.22 -20.37 -12.96
CA TYR A 508 -2.94 -21.71 -12.45
C TYR A 508 -3.12 -21.76 -10.94
N GLY A 509 -3.66 -22.86 -10.43
CA GLY A 509 -3.78 -23.10 -9.00
C GLY A 509 -3.74 -24.57 -8.66
N SER A 510 -3.13 -24.87 -7.53
CA SER A 510 -3.01 -26.24 -7.02
C SER A 510 -3.06 -26.24 -5.50
N ALA A 511 -3.85 -27.13 -4.91
CA ALA A 511 -4.04 -27.20 -3.48
C ALA A 511 -4.27 -28.63 -3.00
N ARG A 512 -4.01 -28.88 -1.70
CA ARG A 512 -4.24 -30.19 -1.05
C ARG A 512 -4.55 -30.00 0.43
N ASN A 513 -5.28 -30.93 1.01
CA ASN A 513 -5.29 -31.14 2.45
C ASN A 513 -4.09 -31.98 2.88
N ILE A 514 -3.74 -31.88 4.14
CA ILE A 514 -2.67 -32.72 4.72
C ILE A 514 -3.09 -34.20 4.64
N GLY A 515 -2.21 -35.04 4.09
CA GLY A 515 -2.47 -36.47 3.89
C GLY A 515 -3.31 -36.81 2.65
N GLU A 516 -3.70 -35.84 1.84
CA GLU A 516 -4.49 -36.03 0.62
C GLU A 516 -3.67 -35.75 -0.65
N ALA A 517 -4.12 -36.28 -1.79
CA ALA A 517 -3.56 -35.98 -3.10
C ALA A 517 -3.75 -34.49 -3.43
N ARG A 518 -2.92 -34.00 -4.33
CA ARG A 518 -2.96 -32.60 -4.77
C ARG A 518 -3.89 -32.44 -5.98
N ASP A 519 -4.86 -31.56 -5.84
CA ASP A 519 -5.71 -31.12 -6.93
C ASP A 519 -5.07 -29.92 -7.66
N ARG A 520 -5.38 -29.78 -8.95
CA ARG A 520 -4.92 -28.66 -9.77
C ARG A 520 -6.01 -28.18 -10.72
N ILE A 521 -6.05 -26.86 -10.96
CA ILE A 521 -6.92 -26.24 -11.95
C ILE A 521 -6.14 -25.15 -12.70
N TYR A 522 -6.48 -24.93 -13.94
CA TYR A 522 -5.88 -23.87 -14.75
C TYR A 522 -6.84 -23.40 -15.83
N SER A 523 -6.67 -22.16 -16.25
CA SER A 523 -7.52 -21.49 -17.23
C SER A 523 -6.73 -20.47 -18.03
N ALA A 524 -7.28 -20.09 -19.16
CA ALA A 524 -6.85 -18.93 -19.93
C ALA A 524 -8.09 -18.14 -20.36
N GLY A 525 -7.93 -16.84 -20.49
CA GLY A 525 -9.06 -15.99 -20.83
C GLY A 525 -8.69 -14.56 -21.15
N VAL A 526 -9.70 -13.72 -21.24
CA VAL A 526 -9.56 -12.31 -21.53
C VAL A 526 -10.43 -11.50 -20.58
N GLY A 527 -9.87 -10.38 -20.09
CA GLY A 527 -10.57 -9.35 -19.34
C GLY A 527 -10.83 -8.13 -20.20
N LEU A 528 -11.96 -7.48 -20.00
CA LEU A 528 -12.26 -6.14 -20.46
C LEU A 528 -12.46 -5.27 -19.23
N LEU A 529 -11.55 -4.33 -19.00
CA LEU A 529 -11.58 -3.40 -17.88
C LEU A 529 -11.99 -2.03 -18.42
N TRP A 530 -13.19 -1.62 -18.09
CA TRP A 530 -13.75 -0.36 -18.57
C TRP A 530 -13.96 0.63 -17.44
N ARG A 531 -13.56 1.88 -17.65
CA ARG A 531 -13.85 3.00 -16.76
C ARG A 531 -14.35 4.17 -17.58
N TRP A 532 -15.43 4.76 -17.13
CA TRP A 532 -16.01 5.97 -17.71
C TRP A 532 -16.51 6.90 -16.61
N GLN A 533 -15.83 8.02 -16.45
CA GLN A 533 -16.15 8.99 -15.39
C GLN A 533 -16.21 8.31 -14.00
N ARG A 534 -17.44 8.09 -13.50
CA ARG A 534 -17.75 7.50 -12.20
C ARG A 534 -18.15 6.02 -12.29
N VAL A 535 -18.25 5.48 -13.47
CA VAL A 535 -18.60 4.07 -13.70
C VAL A 535 -17.34 3.27 -13.99
N SER A 536 -17.20 2.11 -13.40
CA SER A 536 -16.23 1.10 -13.81
C SER A 536 -16.91 -0.25 -13.98
N ALA A 537 -16.46 -1.01 -14.96
CA ALA A 537 -16.93 -2.37 -15.20
C ALA A 537 -15.75 -3.28 -15.53
N ASN A 538 -15.72 -4.44 -14.91
CA ASN A 538 -14.74 -5.48 -15.13
C ASN A 538 -15.47 -6.73 -15.62
N LEU A 539 -15.15 -7.21 -16.80
CA LEU A 539 -15.69 -8.44 -17.38
C LEU A 539 -14.53 -9.37 -17.68
N TYR A 540 -14.58 -10.59 -17.15
CA TYR A 540 -13.63 -11.64 -17.47
C TYR A 540 -14.36 -12.82 -18.06
N ALA A 541 -13.83 -13.35 -19.16
CA ALA A 541 -14.28 -14.59 -19.78
C ALA A 541 -13.10 -15.55 -19.88
N ALA A 542 -13.24 -16.76 -19.35
CA ALA A 542 -12.17 -17.73 -19.28
C ALA A 542 -12.61 -19.13 -19.71
N LYS A 543 -11.72 -19.82 -20.43
CA LYS A 543 -11.84 -21.25 -20.72
C LYS A 543 -11.12 -22.05 -19.64
N ARG A 544 -11.83 -22.98 -19.03
CA ARG A 544 -11.32 -23.98 -18.09
C ARG A 544 -10.70 -25.12 -18.85
N PHE A 545 -9.59 -25.65 -18.37
CA PHE A 545 -8.93 -26.83 -18.96
C PHE A 545 -9.08 -28.09 -18.10
N VAL A 546 -9.55 -27.94 -16.86
CA VAL A 546 -9.97 -29.05 -16.00
C VAL A 546 -11.48 -28.92 -15.82
N THR A 547 -12.22 -29.95 -16.23
CA THR A 547 -13.69 -29.96 -16.17
C THR A 547 -14.15 -30.22 -14.73
N PRO A 548 -14.85 -29.27 -14.08
CA PRO A 548 -15.45 -29.51 -12.77
C PRO A 548 -16.65 -30.44 -12.87
N PRO A 549 -17.09 -31.04 -11.75
CA PRO A 549 -18.39 -31.73 -11.70
C PRO A 549 -19.53 -30.80 -12.17
N THR A 550 -20.51 -31.37 -12.88
CA THR A 550 -21.67 -30.59 -13.32
C THR A 550 -22.55 -30.23 -12.14
N PRO A 551 -22.78 -28.94 -11.86
CA PRO A 551 -23.65 -28.53 -10.77
C PRO A 551 -25.13 -28.71 -11.12
N ALA A 552 -25.98 -28.87 -10.10
CA ALA A 552 -27.42 -28.94 -10.27
C ALA A 552 -28.02 -27.64 -10.83
N GLN A 553 -27.42 -26.50 -10.54
CA GLN A 553 -27.78 -25.19 -11.05
C GLN A 553 -26.56 -24.49 -11.64
N THR A 554 -26.71 -23.89 -12.80
CA THR A 554 -25.63 -23.18 -13.50
C THR A 554 -25.73 -21.68 -13.31
N THR A 555 -24.59 -21.04 -13.08
CA THR A 555 -24.43 -19.59 -12.96
C THR A 555 -23.51 -19.05 -14.07
N LEU A 556 -23.31 -17.75 -14.15
CA LEU A 556 -22.32 -17.16 -15.07
C LEU A 556 -20.90 -17.66 -14.78
N GLN A 557 -20.56 -17.93 -13.51
CA GLN A 557 -19.26 -18.49 -13.12
C GLN A 557 -19.04 -19.89 -13.74
N ASP A 558 -20.10 -20.69 -13.86
CA ASP A 558 -20.04 -22.02 -14.53
C ASP A 558 -19.80 -21.92 -16.04
N ARG A 559 -20.09 -20.79 -16.63
CA ARG A 559 -19.75 -20.44 -18.02
C ARG A 559 -18.39 -19.76 -18.15
N GLY A 560 -17.66 -19.62 -17.05
CA GLY A 560 -16.35 -18.96 -16.99
C GLY A 560 -16.42 -17.43 -17.03
N ILE A 561 -17.56 -16.85 -16.67
CA ILE A 561 -17.79 -15.39 -16.75
C ILE A 561 -17.83 -14.81 -15.34
N HIS A 562 -16.99 -13.77 -15.12
CA HIS A 562 -17.01 -12.95 -13.91
C HIS A 562 -17.23 -11.49 -14.31
N LEU A 563 -18.16 -10.81 -13.62
CA LEU A 563 -18.57 -9.44 -13.91
C LEU A 563 -18.69 -8.62 -12.63
N GLU A 564 -18.18 -7.40 -12.66
CA GLU A 564 -18.48 -6.35 -11.68
C GLU A 564 -18.79 -5.04 -12.41
N ILE A 565 -19.80 -4.34 -11.94
CA ILE A 565 -20.10 -2.95 -12.29
C ILE A 565 -20.12 -2.14 -11.00
N ARG A 566 -19.43 -1.01 -11.00
CA ARG A 566 -19.32 -0.10 -9.87
C ARG A 566 -19.63 1.33 -10.30
N TYR A 567 -20.34 2.05 -9.47
CA TYR A 567 -20.60 3.46 -9.61
C TYR A 567 -20.09 4.24 -8.39
N ASP A 568 -19.18 5.17 -8.61
CA ASP A 568 -18.66 6.07 -7.58
C ASP A 568 -19.62 7.26 -7.47
N VAL A 569 -20.36 7.31 -6.36
CA VAL A 569 -21.39 8.35 -6.14
C VAL A 569 -20.73 9.70 -5.87
N PHE A 570 -19.59 9.69 -5.17
CA PHE A 570 -18.82 10.87 -4.79
C PHE A 570 -17.37 10.74 -5.20
#